data_d6edd73cb5016e9fbc62480f17a1dcc9
#
_entry.id   d6edd73cb5016e9fbc62480f17a1dcc9
#
_cell.length_a   1.000
_cell.length_b   1.000
_cell.length_c   1.000
_cell.angle_alpha   90.00
_cell.angle_beta   90.00
_cell.angle_gamma   90.00
#
_symmetry.space_group_name_H-M   'P 1'
#
loop_
_entity.id
_entity.type
_entity.pdbx_description
1 polymer ?
#
loop_
_entity_poly.entity_id
_entity_poly.type
_entity_poly.pdbx_seq_one_letter_code
_entity_poly.pdbx_strand_id
1 'polypeptide(L)'
;MALDRTQPGLPMKKGRAGTMTHDYKRHGTTTLFAALNVLDGSVLGRCMQRHRHQEFIRFLNAIEANVPAGKIVHVILDNYAAHKQPKVLAWLARHPRFVFHFTPTSCSWLNAVETFFATLTKRRLKRGVFRSVVDLQAAINRYLDEANHDPKPFLWTAHPDKIIAAVNRGRQALESIH
;
A
#
# COMPACT_ATOMS: atom_id res chain seq x y z
N MET A 1 5.23 10.29 -5.73
CA MET A 1 6.03 11.46 -6.12
C MET A 1 5.29 12.21 -7.20
N ALA A 2 5.09 13.52 -7.04
CA ALA A 2 4.50 14.38 -8.07
C ALA A 2 5.58 14.72 -9.10
N LEU A 3 5.44 14.20 -10.30
CA LEU A 3 6.37 14.38 -11.41
C LEU A 3 5.66 15.10 -12.54
N ASP A 4 6.26 16.16 -13.06
CA ASP A 4 5.84 16.86 -14.26
C ASP A 4 6.91 16.64 -15.33
N ARG A 5 6.50 16.27 -16.53
CA ARG A 5 7.41 16.07 -17.66
C ARG A 5 7.61 17.39 -18.38
N THR A 6 8.87 17.79 -18.54
CA THR A 6 9.23 19.04 -19.20
C THR A 6 9.14 18.96 -20.73
N GLN A 7 9.13 17.73 -21.28
CA GLN A 7 9.01 17.51 -22.71
C GLN A 7 8.01 16.40 -23.04
N PRO A 8 7.21 16.53 -24.11
CA PRO A 8 6.33 15.47 -24.58
C PRO A 8 7.15 14.25 -25.01
N GLY A 9 6.64 13.03 -24.69
CA GLY A 9 7.23 11.79 -25.18
C GLY A 9 7.21 11.74 -26.70
N LEU A 10 8.26 11.22 -27.31
CA LEU A 10 8.29 10.99 -28.76
C LEU A 10 7.31 9.86 -29.11
N PRO A 11 6.40 10.06 -30.07
CA PRO A 11 5.42 9.05 -30.46
C PRO A 11 6.09 7.81 -31.04
N MET A 12 5.44 6.65 -30.90
CA MET A 12 5.87 5.43 -31.57
C MET A 12 5.88 5.62 -33.08
N LYS A 13 7.00 5.30 -33.73
CA LYS A 13 7.12 5.19 -35.18
C LYS A 13 7.31 3.71 -35.54
N LYS A 14 6.91 3.32 -36.76
CA LYS A 14 7.09 1.95 -37.29
C LYS A 14 8.57 1.54 -37.12
N GLY A 15 8.85 0.50 -36.33
CA GLY A 15 10.20 0.03 -36.05
C GLY A 15 10.94 0.73 -34.88
N ARG A 16 10.32 1.70 -34.19
CA ARG A 16 10.91 2.33 -32.98
C ARG A 16 9.90 2.36 -31.83
N ALA A 17 10.33 1.83 -30.67
CA ALA A 17 9.56 1.99 -29.43
C ALA A 17 9.44 3.48 -29.05
N GLY A 18 8.32 3.86 -28.46
CA GLY A 18 8.14 5.22 -27.92
C GLY A 18 9.19 5.48 -26.84
N THR A 19 10.00 6.51 -27.02
CA THR A 19 11.00 6.93 -26.03
C THR A 19 10.41 8.01 -25.12
N MET A 20 10.56 7.84 -23.82
CA MET A 20 10.21 8.84 -22.82
C MET A 20 11.48 9.57 -22.40
N THR A 21 11.46 10.90 -22.51
CA THR A 21 12.57 11.73 -21.99
C THR A 21 12.67 11.58 -20.48
N HIS A 22 13.89 11.53 -19.95
CA HIS A 22 14.15 11.45 -18.52
C HIS A 22 14.04 12.81 -17.80
N ASP A 23 13.75 13.88 -18.55
CA ASP A 23 13.61 15.21 -18.00
C ASP A 23 12.24 15.39 -17.33
N TYR A 24 12.26 15.49 -16.01
CA TYR A 24 11.07 15.73 -15.20
C TYR A 24 11.36 16.69 -14.05
N LYS A 25 10.39 17.54 -13.75
CA LYS A 25 10.40 18.41 -12.58
C LYS A 25 9.72 17.70 -11.42
N ARG A 26 10.36 17.70 -10.25
CA ARG A 26 9.80 17.14 -9.01
C ARG A 26 9.05 18.21 -8.24
N HIS A 27 7.78 17.99 -7.95
CA HIS A 27 6.93 18.91 -7.19
C HIS A 27 6.67 18.43 -5.75
N GLY A 28 7.43 17.43 -5.28
CA GLY A 28 7.33 16.89 -3.94
C GLY A 28 6.81 15.45 -3.89
N THR A 29 6.61 14.97 -2.68
CA THR A 29 6.17 13.60 -2.39
C THR A 29 5.00 13.58 -1.43
N THR A 30 4.17 12.56 -1.50
CA THR A 30 3.19 12.20 -0.49
C THR A 30 3.31 10.71 -0.17
N THR A 31 2.94 10.31 1.04
CA THR A 31 2.84 8.92 1.46
C THR A 31 1.37 8.54 1.47
N LEU A 32 1.01 7.43 0.84
CA LEU A 32 -0.31 6.83 0.96
C LEU A 32 -0.28 5.71 1.99
N PHE A 33 -1.07 5.87 3.06
CA PHE A 33 -1.46 4.76 3.92
C PHE A 33 -2.76 4.18 3.37
N ALA A 34 -2.83 2.86 3.22
CA ALA A 34 -4.05 2.20 2.78
C ALA A 34 -4.28 0.89 3.54
N ALA A 35 -5.53 0.61 3.87
CA ALA A 35 -6.01 -0.64 4.44
C ALA A 35 -7.10 -1.22 3.54
N LEU A 36 -6.90 -2.46 3.08
CA LEU A 36 -7.86 -3.22 2.33
C LEU A 36 -8.70 -4.06 3.29
N ASN A 37 -9.99 -3.85 3.31
CA ASN A 37 -10.91 -4.78 3.97
C ASN A 37 -11.09 -6.02 3.08
N VAL A 38 -10.55 -7.14 3.49
CA VAL A 38 -10.58 -8.38 2.70
C VAL A 38 -11.98 -8.98 2.58
N LEU A 39 -12.91 -8.61 3.48
CA LEU A 39 -14.28 -9.15 3.52
C LEU A 39 -15.17 -8.54 2.43
N ASP A 40 -15.03 -7.26 2.16
CA ASP A 40 -15.86 -6.54 1.18
C ASP A 40 -15.07 -5.92 0.03
N GLY A 41 -13.72 -5.88 0.15
CA GLY A 41 -12.83 -5.31 -0.85
C GLY A 41 -12.69 -3.79 -0.79
N SER A 42 -13.33 -3.13 0.17
CA SER A 42 -13.20 -1.68 0.35
C SER A 42 -11.80 -1.29 0.80
N VAL A 43 -11.36 -0.11 0.40
CA VAL A 43 -10.04 0.43 0.72
C VAL A 43 -10.17 1.75 1.44
N LEU A 44 -9.72 1.80 2.70
CA LEU A 44 -9.51 3.06 3.40
C LEU A 44 -8.12 3.59 3.04
N GLY A 45 -8.02 4.78 2.47
CA GLY A 45 -6.76 5.42 2.11
C GLY A 45 -6.62 6.82 2.73
N ARG A 46 -5.39 7.19 3.08
CA ARG A 46 -5.04 8.52 3.59
C ARG A 46 -3.68 8.96 3.06
N CYS A 47 -3.65 10.07 2.33
CA CYS A 47 -2.42 10.73 1.93
C CYS A 47 -1.85 11.54 3.10
N MET A 48 -0.58 11.32 3.44
CA MET A 48 0.12 12.00 4.53
C MET A 48 1.49 12.47 4.06
N GLN A 49 2.09 13.43 4.76
CA GLN A 49 3.39 14.00 4.36
C GLN A 49 4.56 13.04 4.60
N ARG A 50 4.49 12.21 5.62
CA ARG A 50 5.59 11.35 6.07
C ARG A 50 5.10 9.95 6.41
N HIS A 51 6.06 8.98 6.43
CA HIS A 51 5.81 7.59 6.80
C HIS A 51 6.46 7.26 8.14
N ARG A 52 5.93 7.86 9.21
CA ARG A 52 6.43 7.66 10.59
C ARG A 52 5.34 7.02 11.45
N HIS A 53 5.70 6.62 12.67
CA HIS A 53 4.75 6.05 13.63
C HIS A 53 3.58 7.01 14.00
N GLN A 54 3.80 8.32 13.97
CA GLN A 54 2.73 9.30 14.23
C GLN A 54 1.64 9.27 13.15
N GLU A 55 2.05 9.25 11.89
CA GLU A 55 1.14 9.13 10.75
C GLU A 55 0.45 7.77 10.75
N PHE A 56 1.17 6.71 11.12
CA PHE A 56 0.58 5.38 11.25
C PHE A 56 -0.48 5.33 12.35
N ILE A 57 -0.24 5.90 13.54
CA ILE A 57 -1.26 5.99 14.61
C ILE A 57 -2.48 6.79 14.15
N ARG A 58 -2.30 7.92 13.43
CA ARG A 58 -3.43 8.66 12.86
C ARG A 58 -4.24 7.80 11.89
N PHE A 59 -3.56 6.95 11.14
CA PHE A 59 -4.22 6.03 10.21
C PHE A 59 -4.97 4.91 10.95
N LEU A 60 -4.42 4.35 12.02
CA LEU A 60 -5.10 3.41 12.89
C LEU A 60 -6.37 4.01 13.52
N ASN A 61 -6.33 5.26 13.97
CA ASN A 61 -7.51 5.97 14.45
C ASN A 61 -8.57 6.14 13.34
N ALA A 62 -8.15 6.35 12.08
CA ALA A 62 -9.08 6.41 10.97
C ALA A 62 -9.72 5.04 10.70
N ILE A 63 -8.98 3.93 10.81
CA ILE A 63 -9.55 2.57 10.72
C ILE A 63 -10.56 2.37 11.86
N GLU A 64 -10.19 2.73 13.10
CA GLU A 64 -11.07 2.60 14.26
C GLU A 64 -12.41 3.31 14.06
N ALA A 65 -12.37 4.53 13.55
CA ALA A 65 -13.57 5.34 13.29
C ALA A 65 -14.47 4.75 12.16
N ASN A 66 -13.90 3.95 11.27
CA ASN A 66 -14.64 3.36 10.14
C ASN A 66 -15.15 1.93 10.40
N VAL A 67 -14.66 1.28 11.47
CA VAL A 67 -15.10 -0.09 11.81
C VAL A 67 -16.16 -0.04 12.91
N PRO A 68 -17.34 -0.66 12.72
CA PRO A 68 -18.42 -0.68 13.71
C PRO A 68 -17.91 -1.12 15.09
N ALA A 69 -18.51 -0.55 16.14
CA ALA A 69 -18.22 -0.93 17.52
C ALA A 69 -18.48 -2.42 17.75
N GLY A 70 -17.71 -3.03 18.67
CA GLY A 70 -17.86 -4.46 19.03
C GLY A 70 -17.24 -5.44 18.04
N LYS A 71 -16.69 -4.98 16.90
CA LYS A 71 -15.94 -5.85 15.97
C LYS A 71 -14.46 -5.91 16.35
N ILE A 72 -13.87 -7.10 16.31
CA ILE A 72 -12.42 -7.30 16.42
C ILE A 72 -11.80 -6.95 15.06
N VAL A 73 -10.70 -6.22 15.09
CA VAL A 73 -9.97 -5.75 13.89
C VAL A 73 -8.65 -6.50 13.78
N HIS A 74 -8.58 -7.48 12.93
CA HIS A 74 -7.33 -8.16 12.60
C HIS A 74 -6.58 -7.36 11.53
N VAL A 75 -5.42 -6.80 11.89
CA VAL A 75 -4.61 -6.00 10.97
C VAL A 75 -3.39 -6.80 10.53
N ILE A 76 -3.30 -7.10 9.25
CA ILE A 76 -2.14 -7.75 8.63
C ILE A 76 -1.20 -6.67 8.14
N LEU A 77 0.06 -6.68 8.60
CA LEU A 77 1.08 -5.69 8.27
C LEU A 77 2.42 -6.34 7.95
N ASP A 78 3.24 -5.60 7.23
CA ASP A 78 4.65 -5.97 7.06
C ASP A 78 5.48 -5.70 8.33
N ASN A 79 6.73 -6.15 8.32
CA ASN A 79 7.66 -5.99 9.43
C ASN A 79 8.34 -4.62 9.51
N TYR A 80 7.75 -3.57 8.92
CA TYR A 80 8.35 -2.23 8.94
C TYR A 80 8.52 -1.69 10.38
N ALA A 81 9.68 -1.13 10.67
CA ALA A 81 10.06 -0.72 12.03
C ALA A 81 9.08 0.31 12.66
N ALA A 82 8.45 1.16 11.85
CA ALA A 82 7.47 2.12 12.36
C ALA A 82 6.25 1.46 13.02
N HIS A 83 5.89 0.24 12.60
CA HIS A 83 4.76 -0.51 13.15
C HIS A 83 5.03 -1.09 14.55
N LYS A 84 6.31 -1.23 14.93
CA LYS A 84 6.77 -1.80 16.21
C LYS A 84 7.26 -0.75 17.20
N GLN A 85 7.07 0.53 16.89
CA GLN A 85 7.49 1.63 17.77
C GLN A 85 6.73 1.60 19.11
N PRO A 86 7.38 1.95 20.24
CA PRO A 86 6.75 1.93 21.57
C PRO A 86 5.42 2.69 21.62
N LYS A 87 5.31 3.81 20.91
CA LYS A 87 4.06 4.59 20.85
C LYS A 87 2.93 3.85 20.13
N VAL A 88 3.25 3.00 19.14
CA VAL A 88 2.25 2.15 18.46
C VAL A 88 1.81 1.03 19.40
N LEU A 89 2.73 0.41 20.14
CA LEU A 89 2.40 -0.62 21.13
C LEU A 89 1.55 -0.05 22.27
N ALA A 90 1.86 1.17 22.75
CA ALA A 90 1.05 1.87 23.73
C ALA A 90 -0.35 2.24 23.20
N TRP A 91 -0.47 2.54 21.91
CA TRP A 91 -1.78 2.72 21.26
C TRP A 91 -2.55 1.40 21.23
N LEU A 92 -1.91 0.31 20.80
CA LEU A 92 -2.50 -1.04 20.73
C LEU A 92 -3.01 -1.51 22.09
N ALA A 93 -2.25 -1.29 23.16
CA ALA A 93 -2.65 -1.64 24.53
C ALA A 93 -3.95 -0.94 24.99
N ARG A 94 -4.27 0.23 24.44
CA ARG A 94 -5.51 0.98 24.71
C ARG A 94 -6.66 0.64 23.77
N HIS A 95 -6.39 -0.17 22.74
CA HIS A 95 -7.37 -0.57 21.72
C HIS A 95 -7.45 -2.10 21.64
N PRO A 96 -7.98 -2.79 22.66
CA PRO A 96 -7.92 -4.25 22.79
C PRO A 96 -8.65 -5.00 21.68
N ARG A 97 -9.49 -4.32 20.92
CA ARG A 97 -10.16 -4.89 19.74
C ARG A 97 -9.25 -5.01 18.51
N PHE A 98 -8.04 -4.40 18.53
CA PHE A 98 -7.06 -4.50 17.45
C PHE A 98 -6.08 -5.63 17.70
N VAL A 99 -5.91 -6.52 16.73
CA VAL A 99 -4.95 -7.63 16.78
C VAL A 99 -4.03 -7.51 15.58
N PHE A 100 -2.72 -7.31 15.82
CA PHE A 100 -1.73 -7.18 14.76
C PHE A 100 -1.15 -8.55 14.38
N HIS A 101 -1.09 -8.81 13.09
CA HIS A 101 -0.47 -9.98 12.49
C HIS A 101 0.63 -9.52 11.53
N PHE A 102 1.88 -9.81 11.89
CA PHE A 102 3.01 -9.45 11.03
C PHE A 102 3.29 -10.52 10.00
N THR A 103 3.44 -10.13 8.74
CA THR A 103 3.89 -11.05 7.70
C THR A 103 5.33 -11.49 7.98
N PRO A 104 5.75 -12.71 7.60
CA PRO A 104 7.15 -13.13 7.70
C PRO A 104 8.08 -12.17 6.93
N THR A 105 9.33 -12.08 7.38
CA THR A 105 10.36 -11.29 6.68
C THR A 105 10.46 -11.73 5.21
N SER A 106 10.58 -10.78 4.31
CA SER A 106 10.64 -11.00 2.84
C SER A 106 9.38 -11.63 2.22
N CYS A 107 8.26 -11.63 2.93
CA CYS A 107 6.96 -12.17 2.45
C CYS A 107 5.90 -11.07 2.30
N SER A 108 6.27 -9.87 1.84
CA SER A 108 5.33 -8.77 1.61
C SER A 108 4.18 -9.14 0.65
N TRP A 109 4.41 -10.07 -0.26
CA TRP A 109 3.39 -10.62 -1.16
C TRP A 109 2.21 -11.30 -0.43
N LEU A 110 2.35 -11.66 0.84
CA LEU A 110 1.24 -12.10 1.70
C LEU A 110 0.35 -10.95 2.15
N ASN A 111 0.77 -9.71 1.96
CA ASN A 111 -0.04 -8.56 2.28
C ASN A 111 -0.91 -8.18 1.09
N ALA A 112 -2.21 -8.49 1.16
CA ALA A 112 -3.15 -8.30 0.07
C ALA A 112 -3.22 -6.84 -0.45
N VAL A 113 -2.94 -5.85 0.40
CA VAL A 113 -2.93 -4.44 0.01
C VAL A 113 -1.84 -4.10 -1.02
N GLU A 114 -0.79 -4.90 -1.15
CA GLU A 114 0.27 -4.72 -2.16
C GLU A 114 -0.29 -4.83 -3.59
N THR A 115 -1.27 -5.69 -3.81
CA THR A 115 -1.96 -5.80 -5.09
C THR A 115 -2.69 -4.50 -5.45
N PHE A 116 -3.32 -3.85 -4.45
CA PHE A 116 -3.94 -2.55 -4.62
C PHE A 116 -2.91 -1.48 -5.01
N PHE A 117 -1.77 -1.39 -4.30
CA PHE A 117 -0.70 -0.44 -4.61
C PHE A 117 -0.10 -0.66 -6.01
N ALA A 118 0.12 -1.92 -6.40
CA ALA A 118 0.60 -2.25 -7.74
C ALA A 118 -0.39 -1.78 -8.83
N THR A 119 -1.68 -1.97 -8.61
CA THR A 119 -2.74 -1.57 -9.54
C THR A 119 -2.86 -0.05 -9.62
N LEU A 120 -2.88 0.66 -8.49
CA LEU A 120 -2.85 2.12 -8.43
C LEU A 120 -1.64 2.68 -9.21
N THR A 121 -0.45 2.12 -8.95
CA THR A 121 0.77 2.54 -9.63
C THR A 121 0.66 2.36 -11.14
N LYS A 122 0.20 1.18 -11.60
CA LYS A 122 0.06 0.85 -13.02
C LYS A 122 -0.98 1.73 -13.71
N ARG A 123 -2.14 1.94 -13.09
CA ARG A 123 -3.28 2.63 -13.71
C ARG A 123 -3.20 4.15 -13.64
N ARG A 124 -2.64 4.72 -12.57
CA ARG A 124 -2.70 6.17 -12.32
C ARG A 124 -1.33 6.84 -12.20
N LEU A 125 -0.36 6.20 -11.51
CA LEU A 125 0.88 6.89 -11.16
C LEU A 125 1.96 6.79 -12.24
N LYS A 126 2.15 5.61 -12.84
CA LYS A 126 3.28 5.34 -13.77
C LYS A 126 3.27 6.24 -15.02
N ARG A 127 2.08 6.62 -15.51
CA ARG A 127 1.90 7.48 -16.69
C ARG A 127 1.31 8.85 -16.34
N GLY A 128 1.06 9.10 -15.06
CA GLY A 128 0.49 10.35 -14.59
C GLY A 128 1.51 11.48 -14.64
N VAL A 129 1.05 12.67 -14.99
CA VAL A 129 1.78 13.93 -14.87
C VAL A 129 1.11 14.72 -13.77
N PHE A 130 1.88 15.12 -12.74
CA PHE A 130 1.36 15.81 -11.57
C PHE A 130 2.16 17.07 -11.32
N ARG A 131 1.50 18.22 -11.46
CA ARG A 131 2.12 19.56 -11.33
C ARG A 131 2.27 20.01 -9.88
N SER A 132 1.66 19.29 -8.94
CA SER A 132 1.76 19.56 -7.51
C SER A 132 1.50 18.30 -6.68
N VAL A 133 1.85 18.33 -5.39
CA VAL A 133 1.48 17.26 -4.43
C VAL A 133 -0.04 17.18 -4.29
N VAL A 134 -0.74 18.32 -4.33
CA VAL A 134 -2.21 18.37 -4.23
C VAL A 134 -2.85 17.65 -5.43
N ASP A 135 -2.33 17.87 -6.62
CA ASP A 135 -2.81 17.21 -7.84
C ASP A 135 -2.60 15.68 -7.77
N LEU A 136 -1.42 15.24 -7.30
CA LEU A 136 -1.14 13.83 -7.04
C LEU A 136 -2.12 13.23 -6.01
N GLN A 137 -2.36 13.92 -4.90
CA GLN A 137 -3.28 13.46 -3.86
C GLN A 137 -4.72 13.38 -4.37
N ALA A 138 -5.16 14.36 -5.16
CA ALA A 138 -6.48 14.35 -5.79
C ALA A 138 -6.65 13.15 -6.74
N ALA A 139 -5.62 12.81 -7.52
CA ALA A 139 -5.65 11.64 -8.39
C ALA A 139 -5.70 10.31 -7.60
N ILE A 140 -5.00 10.22 -6.49
CA ILE A 140 -5.05 9.07 -5.59
C ILE A 140 -6.44 8.94 -4.96
N ASN A 141 -7.01 10.02 -4.45
CA ASN A 141 -8.33 10.01 -3.82
C ASN A 141 -9.42 9.60 -4.82
N ARG A 142 -9.42 10.16 -6.04
CA ARG A 142 -10.34 9.70 -7.11
C ARG A 142 -10.23 8.21 -7.39
N TYR A 143 -9.01 7.68 -7.40
CA TYR A 143 -8.83 6.23 -7.60
C TYR A 143 -9.36 5.40 -6.42
N LEU A 144 -9.22 5.88 -5.18
CA LEU A 144 -9.83 5.26 -4.00
C LEU A 144 -11.36 5.26 -4.09
N ASP A 145 -11.96 6.38 -4.50
CA ASP A 145 -13.40 6.52 -4.68
C ASP A 145 -13.91 5.57 -5.78
N GLU A 146 -13.20 5.51 -6.93
CA GLU A 146 -13.50 4.56 -8.01
C GLU A 146 -13.41 3.09 -7.55
N ALA A 147 -12.37 2.74 -6.78
CA ALA A 147 -12.19 1.38 -6.25
C ALA A 147 -13.29 1.00 -5.25
N ASN A 148 -13.78 1.96 -4.48
CA ASN A 148 -14.84 1.77 -3.48
C ASN A 148 -16.26 1.89 -4.05
N HIS A 149 -16.43 2.25 -5.32
CA HIS A 149 -17.75 2.33 -5.95
C HIS A 149 -18.38 0.94 -6.15
N ASP A 150 -17.56 -0.06 -6.56
CA ASP A 150 -17.96 -1.47 -6.70
C ASP A 150 -16.85 -2.37 -6.13
N PRO A 151 -16.66 -2.36 -4.80
CA PRO A 151 -15.61 -3.13 -4.17
C PRO A 151 -15.94 -4.62 -4.24
N LYS A 152 -14.90 -5.45 -4.42
CA LYS A 152 -15.06 -6.91 -4.47
C LYS A 152 -14.23 -7.56 -3.40
N PRO A 153 -14.78 -8.54 -2.67
CA PRO A 153 -14.03 -9.31 -1.67
C PRO A 153 -12.71 -9.82 -2.22
N PHE A 154 -11.68 -9.79 -1.38
CA PHE A 154 -10.37 -10.31 -1.77
C PHE A 154 -10.40 -11.85 -1.73
N LEU A 155 -10.11 -12.49 -2.86
CA LEU A 155 -10.07 -13.94 -2.97
C LEU A 155 -8.63 -14.43 -3.03
N TRP A 156 -8.23 -15.23 -2.06
CA TRP A 156 -6.98 -15.98 -2.10
C TRP A 156 -7.10 -17.15 -3.06
N THR A 157 -6.32 -17.13 -4.13
CA THR A 157 -6.28 -18.25 -5.11
C THR A 157 -5.18 -19.26 -4.80
N ALA A 158 -4.20 -18.91 -3.97
CA ALA A 158 -3.11 -19.78 -3.59
C ALA A 158 -3.52 -20.66 -2.38
N HIS A 159 -3.28 -21.96 -2.48
CA HIS A 159 -3.53 -22.90 -1.38
C HIS A 159 -2.59 -22.61 -0.19
N PRO A 160 -3.09 -22.56 1.07
CA PRO A 160 -2.29 -22.24 2.24
C PRO A 160 -1.02 -23.10 2.38
N ASP A 161 -1.12 -24.40 2.15
CA ASP A 161 0.02 -25.31 2.27
C ASP A 161 1.15 -25.01 1.30
N LYS A 162 0.83 -24.58 0.06
CA LYS A 162 1.85 -24.14 -0.91
C LYS A 162 2.57 -22.88 -0.43
N ILE A 163 1.85 -21.96 0.22
CA ILE A 163 2.41 -20.74 0.80
C ILE A 163 3.34 -21.09 1.96
N ILE A 164 2.88 -21.93 2.89
CA ILE A 164 3.66 -22.38 4.06
C ILE A 164 4.93 -23.11 3.59
N ALA A 165 4.82 -24.02 2.63
CA ALA A 165 5.96 -24.73 2.07
C ALA A 165 6.97 -23.78 1.41
N ALA A 166 6.51 -22.73 0.71
CA ALA A 166 7.40 -21.73 0.11
C ALA A 166 8.14 -20.90 1.18
N VAL A 167 7.44 -20.50 2.24
CA VAL A 167 8.05 -19.77 3.39
C VAL A 167 9.11 -20.63 4.08
N ASN A 168 8.81 -21.90 4.32
CA ASN A 168 9.74 -22.84 4.98
C ASN A 168 11.00 -23.08 4.12
N ARG A 169 10.85 -23.26 2.80
CA ARG A 169 12.02 -23.34 1.90
C ARG A 169 12.87 -22.09 1.94
N GLY A 170 12.25 -20.91 1.95
CA GLY A 170 12.98 -19.64 2.07
C GLY A 170 13.77 -19.51 3.37
N ARG A 171 13.22 -19.97 4.50
CA ARG A 171 13.92 -20.02 5.78
C ARG A 171 15.12 -20.95 5.75
N GLN A 172 14.93 -22.17 5.26
CA GLN A 172 16.01 -23.16 5.12
C GLN A 172 17.16 -22.67 4.24
N ALA A 173 16.83 -21.99 3.12
CA ALA A 173 17.85 -21.39 2.27
C ALA A 173 18.64 -20.28 2.96
N LEU A 174 18.01 -19.48 3.82
CA LEU A 174 18.71 -18.46 4.62
C LEU A 174 19.58 -19.06 5.72
N GLU A 175 19.13 -20.13 6.38
CA GLU A 175 19.89 -20.82 7.42
C GLU A 175 21.10 -21.59 6.84
N SER A 176 21.05 -22.03 5.57
CA SER A 176 22.16 -22.72 4.92
C SER A 176 23.29 -21.78 4.41
N ILE A 177 23.10 -20.46 4.46
CA ILE A 177 24.08 -19.45 4.05
C ILE A 177 24.93 -18.94 5.25
N HIS A 178 24.56 -19.34 6.47
CA HIS A 178 25.30 -19.07 7.70
C HIS A 178 25.91 -20.36 8.24
#